data_97ff93acca2bd8a98a4ff95c22f7c0f6
#
_entry.id   97ff93acca2bd8a98a4ff95c22f7c0f6
#
_cell.length_a   1.000
_cell.length_b   1.000
_cell.length_c   1.000
_cell.angle_alpha   90.00
_cell.angle_beta   90.00
_cell.angle_gamma   90.00
#
_symmetry.space_group_name_H-M   'P 1'
#
loop_
_entity.id
_entity.type
_entity.pdbx_description
1 polymer ?
#
loop_
_entity_poly.entity_id
_entity_poly.type
_entity_poly.pdbx_seq_one_letter_code
_entity_poly.pdbx_strand_id
1 'polypeptide(L)'
;MNRLLISAAHKSSGKTTLSIGLCAALAQRRLKVQPFKKGPDYIDPMWLSLASGRSCHNLDFFLMQNEEILSTFVEFSRDTDIAVIEGNKGLYDGLDLDGSNSNAALAKLLATPVILVIDARGMTRGVAPLILGYQAFDRDIRIAGVILNQLGGARHERKLRAVIEHYTDVPVIGAVHHDNNLAIIERHLGLMPSNEASEARTKIDVIAKAIAAQVDLDRLLTIAASAPKLPVSRIQDAVPDGRSWDGSAARIHAVVSPAAQESGKVDTDITERGPSPSFPLPLPQAGEGEGEGEGGEPNTLRATPVRLGIARDAAFAFYYPDDLDALRRHGAELVFFDTLRDPHLPEVDALFIGGGFPEAHMQALEANRSLREEIRQAIESGLPVYAECGGLMYLSRSLRWQGLKSEMVGVIAGDTVMHERPQGRGYVKLRETGKSPWPRAKGSAVEIRAHEFHYSTLENLAGDLEYAYDVTRGTGIDGRHDGIVYRNVLACYTHMRDVGNNHWTARFVEFVRRLRDTQKARPDDGGFMTFPSNKEPRT
;
A
#
# COMPACT_ATOMS: atom_id res chain seq x y z
N MET A 1 -13.01 -21.31 2.69
CA MET A 1 -12.12 -20.14 2.83
C MET A 1 -12.60 -19.36 4.03
N ASN A 2 -11.85 -19.46 5.14
CA ASN A 2 -12.19 -18.80 6.40
C ASN A 2 -11.94 -17.30 6.25
N ARG A 3 -12.88 -16.47 6.63
CA ARG A 3 -12.77 -15.02 6.50
C ARG A 3 -13.61 -14.28 7.51
N LEU A 4 -13.21 -13.07 7.84
CA LEU A 4 -13.98 -12.14 8.65
C LEU A 4 -13.68 -10.70 8.26
N LEU A 5 -14.64 -9.81 8.54
CA LEU A 5 -14.50 -8.37 8.35
C LEU A 5 -14.49 -7.68 9.72
N ILE A 6 -13.41 -6.96 10.01
CA ILE A 6 -13.29 -6.07 11.17
C ILE A 6 -13.87 -4.72 10.79
N SER A 7 -15.00 -4.35 11.36
CA SER A 7 -15.59 -3.03 11.19
C SER A 7 -15.89 -2.39 12.55
N ALA A 8 -16.38 -1.17 12.56
CA ALA A 8 -16.67 -0.48 13.82
C ALA A 8 -18.00 0.27 13.75
N ALA A 9 -18.49 0.67 14.91
CA ALA A 9 -19.67 1.52 14.97
C ALA A 9 -19.39 2.92 14.36
N HIS A 10 -18.18 3.45 14.54
CA HIS A 10 -17.79 4.75 13.98
C HIS A 10 -16.28 4.83 13.74
N LYS A 11 -15.82 5.92 13.09
CA LYS A 11 -14.39 6.22 12.90
C LYS A 11 -13.67 6.30 14.26
N SER A 12 -12.36 5.99 14.26
CA SER A 12 -11.48 6.10 15.45
C SER A 12 -11.83 5.18 16.62
N SER A 13 -12.54 4.07 16.37
CA SER A 13 -12.82 3.04 17.39
C SER A 13 -11.65 2.09 17.64
N GLY A 14 -10.48 2.28 17.01
CA GLY A 14 -9.28 1.45 17.19
C GLY A 14 -9.23 0.20 16.31
N LYS A 15 -9.97 0.17 15.20
CA LYS A 15 -9.96 -0.96 14.25
C LYS A 15 -8.56 -1.37 13.81
N THR A 16 -7.75 -0.41 13.39
CA THR A 16 -6.42 -0.68 12.82
C THR A 16 -5.50 -1.32 13.85
N THR A 17 -5.43 -0.79 15.07
CA THR A 17 -4.65 -1.41 16.16
C THR A 17 -5.12 -2.84 16.45
N LEU A 18 -6.45 -3.06 16.48
CA LEU A 18 -7.02 -4.40 16.66
C LEU A 18 -6.69 -5.33 15.50
N SER A 19 -6.84 -4.87 14.26
CA SER A 19 -6.54 -5.67 13.06
C SER A 19 -5.06 -6.06 12.99
N ILE A 20 -4.15 -5.13 13.29
CA ILE A 20 -2.71 -5.39 13.40
C ILE A 20 -2.44 -6.46 14.45
N GLY A 21 -2.99 -6.28 15.67
CA GLY A 21 -2.81 -7.23 16.76
C GLY A 21 -3.38 -8.61 16.46
N LEU A 22 -4.55 -8.69 15.84
CA LEU A 22 -5.18 -9.95 15.42
C LEU A 22 -4.33 -10.65 14.34
N CYS A 23 -3.91 -9.93 13.29
CA CYS A 23 -3.07 -10.49 12.24
C CYS A 23 -1.76 -11.05 12.82
N ALA A 24 -1.09 -10.29 13.69
CA ALA A 24 0.16 -10.73 14.31
C ALA A 24 -0.04 -11.89 15.29
N ALA A 25 -1.05 -11.84 16.15
CA ALA A 25 -1.34 -12.92 17.11
C ALA A 25 -1.69 -14.25 16.40
N LEU A 26 -2.44 -14.18 15.30
CA LEU A 26 -2.76 -15.35 14.49
C LEU A 26 -1.52 -15.87 13.73
N ALA A 27 -0.69 -14.98 13.19
CA ALA A 27 0.58 -15.35 12.55
C ALA A 27 1.56 -16.01 13.56
N GLN A 28 1.63 -15.51 14.80
CA GLN A 28 2.39 -16.13 15.88
C GLN A 28 1.89 -17.54 16.25
N ARG A 29 0.60 -17.84 16.01
CA ARG A 29 0.04 -19.21 16.08
C ARG A 29 0.38 -20.05 14.83
N ARG A 30 1.26 -19.57 13.93
CA ARG A 30 1.67 -20.20 12.67
C ARG A 30 0.56 -20.34 11.63
N LEU A 31 -0.49 -19.53 11.73
CA LEU A 31 -1.54 -19.46 10.72
C LEU A 31 -1.10 -18.55 9.57
N LYS A 32 -1.41 -18.94 8.35
CA LYS A 32 -1.24 -18.12 7.15
C LYS A 32 -2.39 -17.11 7.09
N VAL A 33 -2.13 -15.90 7.57
CA VAL A 33 -3.11 -14.81 7.63
C VAL A 33 -2.99 -13.93 6.39
N GLN A 34 -4.07 -13.80 5.61
CA GLN A 34 -4.13 -12.89 4.48
C GLN A 34 -4.89 -11.62 4.87
N PRO A 35 -4.20 -10.49 5.00
CA PRO A 35 -4.84 -9.22 5.28
C PRO A 35 -5.37 -8.56 4.01
N PHE A 36 -6.53 -7.88 4.15
CA PHE A 36 -7.10 -6.98 3.15
C PHE A 36 -7.51 -5.67 3.81
N LYS A 37 -7.43 -4.59 3.07
CA LYS A 37 -7.90 -3.27 3.50
C LYS A 37 -8.98 -2.75 2.57
N LYS A 38 -10.10 -2.27 3.11
CA LYS A 38 -11.10 -1.58 2.30
C LYS A 38 -10.69 -0.15 1.98
N GLY A 39 -10.79 0.21 0.71
CA GLY A 39 -10.51 1.57 0.23
C GLY A 39 -9.05 1.84 -0.15
N PRO A 40 -8.75 3.06 -0.61
CA PRO A 40 -7.44 3.45 -1.10
C PRO A 40 -6.56 3.93 0.07
N ASP A 41 -5.88 3.00 0.69
CA ASP A 41 -5.04 3.24 1.87
C ASP A 41 -3.67 2.58 1.65
N TYR A 42 -2.59 3.23 2.06
CA TYR A 42 -1.23 2.70 2.00
C TYR A 42 -0.68 2.38 3.39
N ILE A 43 -1.01 3.20 4.38
CA ILE A 43 -0.38 3.17 5.69
C ILE A 43 -0.86 1.97 6.51
N ASP A 44 -2.18 1.79 6.65
CA ASP A 44 -2.73 0.62 7.35
C ASP A 44 -2.30 -0.70 6.67
N PRO A 45 -2.32 -0.83 5.32
CA PRO A 45 -1.77 -2.00 4.62
C PRO A 45 -0.31 -2.30 4.93
N MET A 46 0.55 -1.30 5.11
CA MET A 46 1.96 -1.52 5.48
C MET A 46 2.08 -2.17 6.86
N TRP A 47 1.31 -1.70 7.84
CA TRP A 47 1.26 -2.30 9.18
C TRP A 47 0.67 -3.72 9.16
N LEU A 48 -0.42 -3.91 8.44
CA LEU A 48 -1.07 -5.22 8.28
C LEU A 48 -0.16 -6.23 7.58
N SER A 49 0.57 -5.78 6.56
CA SER A 49 1.56 -6.61 5.86
C SER A 49 2.69 -7.04 6.79
N LEU A 50 3.23 -6.11 7.57
CA LEU A 50 4.30 -6.41 8.51
C LEU A 50 3.82 -7.34 9.64
N ALA A 51 2.59 -7.18 10.11
CA ALA A 51 1.98 -7.98 11.18
C ALA A 51 1.67 -9.42 10.75
N SER A 52 1.22 -9.62 9.51
CA SER A 52 0.87 -10.94 8.97
C SER A 52 2.03 -11.66 8.29
N GLY A 53 3.07 -10.92 7.88
CA GLY A 53 4.15 -11.41 7.00
C GLY A 53 3.72 -11.64 5.54
N ARG A 54 2.57 -11.12 5.11
CA ARG A 54 2.01 -11.22 3.76
C ARG A 54 1.53 -9.85 3.28
N SER A 55 1.65 -9.57 1.99
CA SER A 55 1.15 -8.31 1.42
C SER A 55 -0.33 -8.11 1.70
N CYS A 56 -0.70 -6.92 2.16
CA CYS A 56 -2.09 -6.51 2.35
C CYS A 56 -2.64 -5.91 1.06
N HIS A 57 -3.74 -6.44 0.54
CA HIS A 57 -4.36 -5.99 -0.70
C HIS A 57 -5.57 -5.11 -0.43
N ASN A 58 -5.74 -4.08 -1.28
CA ASN A 58 -6.85 -3.14 -1.13
C ASN A 58 -8.07 -3.61 -1.94
N LEU A 59 -9.25 -3.52 -1.32
CA LEU A 59 -10.55 -3.80 -1.94
C LEU A 59 -11.36 -2.50 -2.00
N ASP A 60 -11.60 -1.98 -3.19
CA ASP A 60 -12.11 -0.62 -3.38
C ASP A 60 -13.22 -0.55 -4.41
N PHE A 61 -14.44 -0.20 -3.98
CA PHE A 61 -15.61 -0.10 -4.86
C PHE A 61 -15.58 1.04 -5.87
N PHE A 62 -14.76 2.08 -5.64
CA PHE A 62 -14.66 3.16 -6.59
C PHE A 62 -13.67 2.84 -7.71
N LEU A 63 -12.55 2.20 -7.37
CA LEU A 63 -11.49 1.89 -8.32
C LEU A 63 -11.74 0.57 -9.05
N MET A 64 -12.37 -0.42 -8.40
CA MET A 64 -12.57 -1.78 -8.88
C MET A 64 -14.06 -2.07 -9.16
N GLN A 65 -14.32 -2.99 -10.08
CA GLN A 65 -15.64 -3.60 -10.22
C GLN A 65 -15.85 -4.70 -9.17
N ASN A 66 -17.10 -5.09 -8.90
CA ASN A 66 -17.41 -6.13 -7.92
C ASN A 66 -16.72 -7.47 -8.23
N GLU A 67 -16.70 -7.84 -9.51
CA GLU A 67 -16.07 -9.06 -10.01
C GLU A 67 -14.56 -9.05 -9.76
N GLU A 68 -13.93 -7.89 -9.92
CA GLU A 68 -12.51 -7.68 -9.69
C GLU A 68 -12.18 -7.73 -8.19
N ILE A 69 -13.02 -7.14 -7.33
CA ILE A 69 -12.90 -7.28 -5.86
C ILE A 69 -12.98 -8.77 -5.46
N LEU A 70 -13.95 -9.51 -6.02
CA LEU A 70 -14.11 -10.93 -5.75
C LEU A 70 -12.92 -11.76 -6.24
N SER A 71 -12.43 -11.51 -7.46
CA SER A 71 -11.29 -12.24 -8.02
C SER A 71 -10.01 -11.99 -7.24
N THR A 72 -9.72 -10.73 -6.91
CA THR A 72 -8.58 -10.34 -6.06
C THR A 72 -8.66 -11.01 -4.68
N PHE A 73 -9.85 -10.97 -4.06
CA PHE A 73 -10.04 -11.60 -2.76
C PHE A 73 -9.81 -13.12 -2.81
N VAL A 74 -10.33 -13.80 -3.82
CA VAL A 74 -10.19 -15.26 -3.99
C VAL A 74 -8.75 -15.63 -4.32
N GLU A 75 -8.10 -14.90 -5.22
CA GLU A 75 -6.72 -15.15 -5.63
C GLU A 75 -5.78 -15.15 -4.43
N PHE A 76 -5.76 -14.05 -3.67
CA PHE A 76 -4.83 -13.90 -2.55
C PHE A 76 -5.21 -14.68 -1.29
N SER A 77 -6.49 -15.11 -1.17
CA SER A 77 -6.93 -15.96 -0.07
C SER A 77 -6.72 -17.46 -0.31
N ARG A 78 -6.28 -17.87 -1.51
CA ARG A 78 -5.89 -19.28 -1.76
C ARG A 78 -4.77 -19.64 -0.77
N ASP A 79 -4.59 -20.86 -0.44
CA ASP A 79 -3.48 -21.35 0.40
C ASP A 79 -3.28 -20.58 1.73
N THR A 80 -4.34 -19.97 2.26
CA THR A 80 -4.35 -19.27 3.55
C THR A 80 -5.31 -19.91 4.53
N ASP A 81 -4.99 -19.82 5.83
CA ASP A 81 -5.82 -20.37 6.89
C ASP A 81 -6.99 -19.44 7.21
N ILE A 82 -6.77 -18.12 7.08
CA ILE A 82 -7.78 -17.10 7.34
C ILE A 82 -7.50 -15.81 6.56
N ALA A 83 -8.55 -15.20 6.01
CA ALA A 83 -8.54 -13.85 5.47
C ALA A 83 -9.13 -12.86 6.50
N VAL A 84 -8.38 -11.81 6.82
CA VAL A 84 -8.81 -10.73 7.71
C VAL A 84 -8.97 -9.45 6.90
N ILE A 85 -10.20 -8.95 6.81
CA ILE A 85 -10.51 -7.74 6.06
C ILE A 85 -10.70 -6.60 7.04
N GLU A 86 -9.90 -5.55 6.95
CA GLU A 86 -10.11 -4.33 7.72
C GLU A 86 -10.97 -3.33 6.95
N GLY A 87 -12.11 -2.96 7.53
CA GLY A 87 -12.97 -1.89 7.02
C GLY A 87 -12.40 -0.49 7.28
N ASN A 88 -12.82 0.47 6.48
CA ASN A 88 -12.60 1.89 6.77
C ASN A 88 -13.80 2.44 7.58
N LYS A 89 -13.71 3.64 8.16
CA LYS A 89 -14.82 4.33 8.87
C LYS A 89 -15.70 3.37 9.71
N GLY A 90 -17.01 3.60 9.77
CA GLY A 90 -18.01 2.73 10.40
C GLY A 90 -18.60 1.68 9.44
N LEU A 91 -19.37 0.74 9.98
CA LEU A 91 -19.91 -0.41 9.22
C LEU A 91 -20.80 0.04 8.07
N TYR A 92 -21.67 1.00 8.30
CA TYR A 92 -22.63 1.51 7.33
C TYR A 92 -22.21 2.81 6.66
N ASP A 93 -21.03 3.37 7.04
CA ASP A 93 -20.51 4.57 6.42
C ASP A 93 -20.03 4.30 4.99
N GLY A 94 -20.49 5.12 4.05
CA GLY A 94 -20.13 5.07 2.65
C GLY A 94 -19.99 6.47 2.06
N LEU A 95 -19.76 6.55 0.76
CA LEU A 95 -19.81 7.80 0.00
C LEU A 95 -21.23 8.07 -0.49
N ASP A 96 -21.95 7.00 -0.85
CA ASP A 96 -23.27 7.07 -1.44
C ASP A 96 -24.35 6.88 -0.37
N LEU A 97 -25.47 7.52 -0.58
CA LEU A 97 -26.60 7.52 0.36
C LEU A 97 -27.17 6.10 0.58
N ASP A 98 -27.14 5.27 -0.44
CA ASP A 98 -27.62 3.88 -0.41
C ASP A 98 -26.65 2.91 0.27
N GLY A 99 -25.42 3.38 0.64
CA GLY A 99 -24.40 2.57 1.26
C GLY A 99 -23.76 1.53 0.35
N SER A 100 -23.92 1.65 -0.97
CA SER A 100 -23.40 0.70 -1.98
C SER A 100 -21.88 0.48 -1.93
N ASN A 101 -21.16 1.41 -1.33
CA ASN A 101 -19.71 1.35 -1.13
C ASN A 101 -19.28 1.30 0.36
N SER A 102 -20.19 0.93 1.26
CA SER A 102 -19.93 0.79 2.71
C SER A 102 -19.14 -0.49 3.04
N ASN A 103 -18.71 -0.63 4.30
CA ASN A 103 -18.16 -1.90 4.79
C ASN A 103 -19.24 -2.99 4.79
N ALA A 104 -20.50 -2.64 5.02
CA ALA A 104 -21.64 -3.54 4.93
C ALA A 104 -21.80 -4.10 3.51
N ALA A 105 -21.68 -3.25 2.48
CA ALA A 105 -21.69 -3.70 1.09
C ALA A 105 -20.57 -4.72 0.80
N LEU A 106 -19.36 -4.47 1.32
CA LEU A 106 -18.24 -5.41 1.18
C LEU A 106 -18.50 -6.72 1.93
N ALA A 107 -19.10 -6.66 3.13
CA ALA A 107 -19.49 -7.86 3.88
C ALA A 107 -20.51 -8.71 3.10
N LYS A 108 -21.49 -8.08 2.43
CA LYS A 108 -22.45 -8.77 1.58
C LYS A 108 -21.81 -9.35 0.31
N LEU A 109 -20.98 -8.57 -0.37
CA LEU A 109 -20.28 -9.02 -1.58
C LEU A 109 -19.44 -10.27 -1.33
N LEU A 110 -18.69 -10.26 -0.21
CA LEU A 110 -17.81 -11.35 0.20
C LEU A 110 -18.51 -12.40 1.09
N ALA A 111 -19.81 -12.27 1.36
CA ALA A 111 -20.57 -13.13 2.28
C ALA A 111 -19.81 -13.36 3.61
N THR A 112 -19.31 -12.29 4.22
CA THR A 112 -18.34 -12.33 5.31
C THR A 112 -18.99 -11.96 6.65
N PRO A 113 -18.82 -12.77 7.73
CA PRO A 113 -19.24 -12.37 9.07
C PRO A 113 -18.47 -11.14 9.54
N VAL A 114 -19.16 -10.27 10.24
CA VAL A 114 -18.62 -8.99 10.74
C VAL A 114 -18.29 -9.11 12.23
N ILE A 115 -17.10 -8.69 12.61
CA ILE A 115 -16.70 -8.38 13.98
C ILE A 115 -16.84 -6.88 14.18
N LEU A 116 -17.76 -6.49 15.03
CA LEU A 116 -18.03 -5.07 15.30
C LEU A 116 -17.18 -4.58 16.47
N VAL A 117 -16.29 -3.64 16.19
CA VAL A 117 -15.49 -2.95 17.20
C VAL A 117 -16.26 -1.77 17.75
N ILE A 118 -16.40 -1.70 19.06
CA ILE A 118 -17.12 -0.63 19.78
C ILE A 118 -16.15 0.10 20.70
N ASP A 119 -16.00 1.40 20.51
CA ASP A 119 -15.35 2.25 21.50
C ASP A 119 -16.24 2.32 22.74
N ALA A 120 -15.77 1.72 23.82
CA ALA A 120 -16.55 1.55 25.05
C ALA A 120 -16.45 2.75 26.01
N ARG A 121 -15.65 3.78 25.68
CA ARG A 121 -15.47 4.94 26.58
C ARG A 121 -16.79 5.61 26.88
N GLY A 122 -17.06 5.80 28.17
CA GLY A 122 -18.29 6.44 28.65
C GLY A 122 -19.60 5.67 28.43
N MET A 123 -19.52 4.45 27.84
CA MET A 123 -20.70 3.62 27.58
C MET A 123 -21.08 2.77 28.78
N THR A 124 -22.38 2.53 28.93
CA THR A 124 -22.94 1.56 29.87
C THR A 124 -24.08 0.79 29.17
N ARG A 125 -25.33 0.92 29.62
CA ARG A 125 -26.48 0.22 29.03
C ARG A 125 -26.72 0.60 27.54
N GLY A 126 -26.31 1.80 27.13
CA GLY A 126 -26.44 2.28 25.73
C GLY A 126 -25.72 1.42 24.68
N VAL A 127 -24.82 0.50 25.07
CA VAL A 127 -24.20 -0.43 24.16
C VAL A 127 -25.20 -1.42 23.52
N ALA A 128 -26.25 -1.81 24.27
CA ALA A 128 -27.28 -2.75 23.76
C ALA A 128 -28.10 -2.14 22.61
N PRO A 129 -28.75 -0.97 22.75
CA PRO A 129 -29.48 -0.35 21.63
C PRO A 129 -28.57 0.00 20.44
N LEU A 130 -27.29 0.27 20.66
CA LEU A 130 -26.34 0.44 19.58
C LEU A 130 -26.23 -0.86 18.73
N ILE A 131 -25.96 -2.00 19.37
CA ILE A 131 -25.82 -3.28 18.68
C ILE A 131 -27.14 -3.68 18.01
N LEU A 132 -28.27 -3.59 18.73
CA LEU A 132 -29.58 -3.90 18.18
C LEU A 132 -29.94 -3.03 16.97
N GLY A 133 -29.60 -1.73 17.01
CA GLY A 133 -29.80 -0.82 15.89
C GLY A 133 -28.99 -1.23 14.68
N TYR A 134 -27.74 -1.65 14.87
CA TYR A 134 -26.88 -2.14 13.80
C TYR A 134 -27.39 -3.45 13.18
N GLN A 135 -27.94 -4.37 13.98
CA GLN A 135 -28.56 -5.61 13.49
C GLN A 135 -29.88 -5.34 12.75
N ALA A 136 -30.68 -4.37 13.24
CA ALA A 136 -31.97 -4.05 12.65
C ALA A 136 -31.88 -3.23 11.36
N PHE A 137 -30.82 -2.41 11.22
CA PHE A 137 -30.65 -1.49 10.09
C PHE A 137 -30.46 -2.24 8.75
N ASP A 138 -29.68 -3.31 8.77
CA ASP A 138 -29.51 -4.18 7.60
C ASP A 138 -29.43 -5.65 8.07
N ARG A 139 -30.52 -6.39 7.86
CA ARG A 139 -30.67 -7.78 8.32
C ARG A 139 -29.83 -8.79 7.53
N ASP A 140 -29.32 -8.40 6.35
CA ASP A 140 -28.43 -9.23 5.56
C ASP A 140 -27.00 -9.21 6.10
N ILE A 141 -26.69 -8.31 7.04
CA ILE A 141 -25.38 -8.21 7.67
C ILE A 141 -25.36 -9.05 8.95
N ARG A 142 -24.49 -10.06 8.95
CA ARG A 142 -24.26 -10.90 10.10
C ARG A 142 -23.19 -10.29 11.01
N ILE A 143 -23.60 -9.58 12.08
CA ILE A 143 -22.71 -9.20 13.17
C ILE A 143 -22.49 -10.44 14.03
N ALA A 144 -21.35 -11.13 13.84
CA ALA A 144 -21.07 -12.44 14.43
C ALA A 144 -20.34 -12.34 15.78
N GLY A 145 -19.86 -11.16 16.15
CA GLY A 145 -19.21 -10.91 17.42
C GLY A 145 -18.90 -9.43 17.62
N VAL A 146 -18.69 -9.07 18.87
CA VAL A 146 -18.30 -7.71 19.29
C VAL A 146 -16.95 -7.75 20.00
N ILE A 147 -16.10 -6.78 19.71
CA ILE A 147 -14.92 -6.46 20.51
C ILE A 147 -15.15 -5.08 21.15
N LEU A 148 -15.19 -5.06 22.49
CA LEU A 148 -15.20 -3.84 23.26
C LEU A 148 -13.78 -3.29 23.36
N ASN A 149 -13.58 -2.07 22.91
CA ASN A 149 -12.27 -1.42 22.94
C ASN A 149 -12.26 -0.21 23.87
N GLN A 150 -11.08 0.20 24.33
CA GLN A 150 -10.89 1.37 25.22
C GLN A 150 -11.62 1.24 26.57
N LEU A 151 -11.65 0.04 27.13
CA LEU A 151 -12.28 -0.20 28.42
C LEU A 151 -11.52 0.44 29.58
N GLY A 152 -12.25 1.03 30.53
CA GLY A 152 -11.68 1.69 31.70
C GLY A 152 -11.32 0.75 32.87
N GLY A 153 -11.48 -0.58 32.70
CA GLY A 153 -11.12 -1.59 33.71
C GLY A 153 -12.18 -2.69 33.89
N ALA A 154 -11.85 -3.71 34.70
CA ALA A 154 -12.62 -4.95 34.84
C ALA A 154 -14.07 -4.76 35.31
N ARG A 155 -14.36 -3.75 36.14
CA ARG A 155 -15.74 -3.44 36.55
C ARG A 155 -16.58 -2.95 35.37
N HIS A 156 -16.01 -2.13 34.54
CA HIS A 156 -16.63 -1.60 33.31
C HIS A 156 -16.91 -2.72 32.33
N GLU A 157 -15.91 -3.57 32.08
CA GLU A 157 -16.03 -4.76 31.24
C GLU A 157 -17.17 -5.67 31.68
N ARG A 158 -17.17 -6.10 32.94
CA ARG A 158 -18.24 -6.98 33.49
C ARG A 158 -19.65 -6.41 33.28
N LYS A 159 -19.79 -5.08 33.46
CA LYS A 159 -21.09 -4.41 33.27
C LYS A 159 -21.53 -4.44 31.82
N LEU A 160 -20.61 -4.14 30.87
CA LEU A 160 -20.93 -4.14 29.45
C LEU A 160 -21.23 -5.54 28.92
N ARG A 161 -20.45 -6.55 29.34
CA ARG A 161 -20.71 -7.95 28.98
C ARG A 161 -22.10 -8.38 29.44
N ALA A 162 -22.44 -8.13 30.71
CA ALA A 162 -23.75 -8.47 31.25
C ALA A 162 -24.91 -7.77 30.50
N VAL A 163 -24.73 -6.52 30.10
CA VAL A 163 -25.74 -5.78 29.31
C VAL A 163 -25.88 -6.40 27.91
N ILE A 164 -24.77 -6.70 27.21
CA ILE A 164 -24.82 -7.25 25.86
C ILE A 164 -25.45 -8.66 25.89
N GLU A 165 -25.03 -9.51 26.80
CA GLU A 165 -25.56 -10.87 26.97
C GLU A 165 -27.04 -10.90 27.33
N HIS A 166 -27.52 -9.88 28.08
CA HIS A 166 -28.94 -9.80 28.49
C HIS A 166 -29.88 -9.30 27.37
N TYR A 167 -29.39 -8.37 26.53
CA TYR A 167 -30.25 -7.68 25.55
C TYR A 167 -30.02 -8.10 24.11
N THR A 168 -28.93 -8.80 23.80
CA THR A 168 -28.57 -9.19 22.44
C THR A 168 -28.13 -10.65 22.37
N ASP A 169 -28.14 -11.22 21.17
CA ASP A 169 -27.60 -12.54 20.85
C ASP A 169 -26.15 -12.51 20.32
N VAL A 170 -25.55 -11.32 20.28
CA VAL A 170 -24.19 -11.15 19.75
C VAL A 170 -23.15 -11.42 20.85
N PRO A 171 -22.24 -12.37 20.65
CA PRO A 171 -21.22 -12.66 21.63
C PRO A 171 -20.15 -11.57 21.74
N VAL A 172 -19.72 -11.26 22.96
CA VAL A 172 -18.54 -10.45 23.22
C VAL A 172 -17.31 -11.36 23.13
N ILE A 173 -16.57 -11.29 22.03
CA ILE A 173 -15.38 -12.10 21.76
C ILE A 173 -14.07 -11.45 22.23
N GLY A 174 -14.11 -10.20 22.64
CA GLY A 174 -12.94 -9.49 23.14
C GLY A 174 -13.31 -8.26 23.95
N ALA A 175 -12.41 -7.91 24.87
CA ALA A 175 -12.57 -6.77 25.77
C ALA A 175 -11.19 -6.14 26.01
N VAL A 176 -10.84 -5.16 25.19
CA VAL A 176 -9.50 -4.54 25.18
C VAL A 176 -9.51 -3.30 26.06
N HIS A 177 -8.69 -3.33 27.09
CA HIS A 177 -8.53 -2.23 28.02
C HIS A 177 -7.72 -1.10 27.41
N HIS A 178 -8.01 0.13 27.86
CA HIS A 178 -7.22 1.28 27.46
C HIS A 178 -5.77 1.14 27.93
N ASP A 179 -4.84 1.20 26.97
CA ASP A 179 -3.40 1.14 27.22
C ASP A 179 -2.68 2.02 26.21
N ASN A 180 -1.97 3.04 26.69
CA ASN A 180 -1.19 3.96 25.86
C ASN A 180 -0.07 3.24 25.09
N ASN A 181 0.40 2.09 25.59
CA ASN A 181 1.40 1.29 24.90
C ASN A 181 0.87 0.67 23.59
N LEU A 182 -0.44 0.60 23.38
CA LEU A 182 -1.04 0.11 22.14
C LEU A 182 -1.18 1.20 21.08
N ALA A 183 -1.02 2.47 21.46
CA ALA A 183 -1.15 3.57 20.52
C ALA A 183 0.01 3.56 19.51
N ILE A 184 -0.30 3.65 18.24
CA ILE A 184 0.66 3.93 17.17
C ILE A 184 0.67 5.44 16.95
N ILE A 185 1.85 6.03 16.79
CA ILE A 185 1.98 7.48 16.56
C ILE A 185 1.19 7.86 15.31
N GLU A 186 0.37 8.89 15.42
CA GLU A 186 -0.37 9.46 14.29
C GLU A 186 0.34 10.71 13.76
N ARG A 187 0.31 10.87 12.44
CA ARG A 187 0.67 12.09 11.71
C ARG A 187 -0.57 12.70 11.08
N HIS A 188 -0.39 13.79 10.35
CA HIS A 188 -1.48 14.50 9.68
C HIS A 188 -2.27 13.66 8.65
N LEU A 189 -1.67 12.61 8.09
CA LEU A 189 -2.33 11.67 7.15
C LEU A 189 -2.85 10.37 7.78
N GLY A 190 -2.61 10.12 9.05
CA GLY A 190 -2.96 8.89 9.76
C GLY A 190 -1.82 8.36 10.61
N LEU A 191 -1.70 7.03 10.75
CA LEU A 191 -0.61 6.42 11.49
C LEU A 191 0.75 6.73 10.83
N MET A 192 1.83 6.82 11.63
CA MET A 192 3.17 6.84 11.07
C MET A 192 3.42 5.55 10.28
N PRO A 193 3.91 5.62 9.02
CA PRO A 193 4.18 4.43 8.23
C PRO A 193 5.14 3.45 8.91
N SER A 194 4.93 2.15 8.74
CA SER A 194 5.75 1.15 9.42
C SER A 194 7.20 1.11 8.94
N ASN A 195 7.48 1.59 7.73
CA ASN A 195 8.85 1.72 7.19
C ASN A 195 9.65 2.85 7.84
N GLU A 196 9.00 3.84 8.44
CA GLU A 196 9.63 4.92 9.19
C GLU A 196 9.77 4.58 10.68
N ALA A 197 8.97 3.66 11.19
CA ALA A 197 8.99 3.26 12.60
C ALA A 197 10.13 2.28 12.86
N SER A 198 11.25 2.75 13.41
CA SER A 198 12.41 1.92 13.74
C SER A 198 12.09 0.70 14.62
N GLU A 199 11.02 0.80 15.42
CA GLU A 199 10.55 -0.24 16.34
C GLU A 199 9.21 -0.86 15.92
N ALA A 200 8.86 -0.80 14.62
CA ALA A 200 7.56 -1.26 14.15
C ALA A 200 7.27 -2.72 14.54
N ARG A 201 8.25 -3.61 14.43
CA ARG A 201 8.11 -5.03 14.84
C ARG A 201 7.87 -5.16 16.34
N THR A 202 8.66 -4.48 17.17
CA THR A 202 8.48 -4.47 18.63
C THR A 202 7.08 -3.93 19.00
N LYS A 203 6.63 -2.88 18.32
CA LYS A 203 5.29 -2.34 18.54
C LYS A 203 4.19 -3.34 18.17
N ILE A 204 4.33 -4.02 17.03
CA ILE A 204 3.42 -5.09 16.61
C ILE A 204 3.38 -6.23 17.64
N ASP A 205 4.53 -6.64 18.18
CA ASP A 205 4.60 -7.71 19.18
C ASP A 205 3.91 -7.31 20.49
N VAL A 206 4.07 -6.07 20.94
CA VAL A 206 3.34 -5.52 22.11
C VAL A 206 1.83 -5.57 21.88
N ILE A 207 1.38 -5.07 20.72
CA ILE A 207 -0.04 -5.07 20.35
C ILE A 207 -0.55 -6.51 20.24
N ALA A 208 0.17 -7.41 19.56
CA ALA A 208 -0.22 -8.81 19.40
C ALA A 208 -0.39 -9.52 20.74
N LYS A 209 0.55 -9.34 21.65
CA LYS A 209 0.49 -9.91 23.01
C LYS A 209 -0.72 -9.41 23.79
N ALA A 210 -0.99 -8.11 23.73
CA ALA A 210 -2.14 -7.52 24.41
C ALA A 210 -3.47 -8.03 23.83
N ILE A 211 -3.57 -8.14 22.51
CA ILE A 211 -4.77 -8.63 21.81
C ILE A 211 -4.98 -10.12 22.10
N ALA A 212 -3.92 -10.95 22.04
CA ALA A 212 -4.00 -12.38 22.34
C ALA A 212 -4.48 -12.67 23.78
N ALA A 213 -4.17 -11.77 24.71
CA ALA A 213 -4.60 -11.90 26.12
C ALA A 213 -6.05 -11.47 26.36
N GLN A 214 -6.65 -10.64 25.47
CA GLN A 214 -7.92 -9.95 25.70
C GLN A 214 -9.00 -10.27 24.66
N VAL A 215 -8.67 -11.06 23.63
CA VAL A 215 -9.59 -11.51 22.58
C VAL A 215 -9.58 -13.02 22.49
N ASP A 216 -10.74 -13.64 22.46
CA ASP A 216 -10.92 -15.07 22.23
C ASP A 216 -10.64 -15.42 20.76
N LEU A 217 -9.38 -15.73 20.48
CA LEU A 217 -8.92 -16.03 19.12
C LEU A 217 -9.53 -17.33 18.57
N ASP A 218 -9.86 -18.31 19.45
CA ASP A 218 -10.42 -19.59 18.98
C ASP A 218 -11.89 -19.39 18.57
N ARG A 219 -12.62 -18.56 19.30
CA ARG A 219 -13.97 -18.16 18.91
C ARG A 219 -13.97 -17.31 17.64
N LEU A 220 -12.99 -16.41 17.49
CA LEU A 220 -12.80 -15.63 16.26
C LEU A 220 -12.54 -16.55 15.04
N LEU A 221 -11.70 -17.55 15.18
CA LEU A 221 -11.46 -18.57 14.14
C LEU A 221 -12.72 -19.38 13.82
N THR A 222 -13.50 -19.75 14.83
CA THR A 222 -14.80 -20.43 14.66
C THR A 222 -15.78 -19.55 13.85
N ILE A 223 -15.84 -18.26 14.15
CA ILE A 223 -16.65 -17.29 13.40
C ILE A 223 -16.15 -17.20 11.95
N ALA A 224 -14.85 -17.09 11.73
CA ALA A 224 -14.27 -17.02 10.39
C ALA A 224 -14.58 -18.28 9.55
N ALA A 225 -14.51 -19.45 10.18
CA ALA A 225 -14.84 -20.74 9.55
C ALA A 225 -16.34 -20.90 9.21
N SER A 226 -17.22 -20.16 9.90
CA SER A 226 -18.66 -20.16 9.63
C SER A 226 -19.06 -19.30 8.42
N ALA A 227 -18.12 -18.65 7.75
CA ALA A 227 -18.40 -17.88 6.55
C ALA A 227 -18.94 -18.79 5.43
N PRO A 228 -20.05 -18.44 4.77
CA PRO A 228 -20.63 -19.23 3.68
C PRO A 228 -19.66 -19.44 2.51
N LYS A 229 -19.89 -20.45 1.67
CA LYS A 229 -19.12 -20.58 0.42
C LYS A 229 -19.37 -19.35 -0.46
N LEU A 230 -18.31 -18.81 -1.05
CA LEU A 230 -18.46 -17.74 -2.04
C LEU A 230 -19.16 -18.32 -3.28
N PRO A 231 -20.08 -17.59 -3.91
CA PRO A 231 -20.76 -18.02 -5.12
C PRO A 231 -19.76 -18.04 -6.30
N VAL A 232 -19.16 -19.19 -6.54
CA VAL A 232 -18.12 -19.40 -7.57
C VAL A 232 -18.66 -19.16 -8.99
N SER A 233 -19.97 -19.32 -9.23
CA SER A 233 -20.61 -19.00 -10.51
C SER A 233 -20.40 -17.55 -10.97
N ARG A 234 -20.28 -16.61 -10.04
CA ARG A 234 -19.97 -15.20 -10.36
C ARG A 234 -18.50 -14.93 -10.69
N ILE A 235 -17.61 -15.88 -10.37
CA ILE A 235 -16.17 -15.74 -10.62
C ILE A 235 -15.81 -16.31 -12.00
N GLN A 236 -16.50 -17.34 -12.46
CA GLN A 236 -16.27 -17.93 -13.79
C GLN A 236 -16.70 -17.00 -14.93
N ASP A 237 -17.73 -16.17 -14.71
CA ASP A 237 -18.17 -15.15 -15.68
C ASP A 237 -17.22 -13.93 -15.75
N ALA A 238 -16.34 -13.76 -14.76
CA ALA A 238 -15.41 -12.62 -14.66
C ALA A 238 -14.01 -12.90 -15.24
N VAL A 239 -13.71 -14.15 -15.60
CA VAL A 239 -12.44 -14.52 -16.27
C VAL A 239 -12.70 -14.56 -17.78
N PRO A 240 -12.17 -13.61 -18.58
CA PRO A 240 -12.30 -13.69 -20.03
C PRO A 240 -11.66 -14.99 -20.52
N ASP A 241 -12.43 -15.77 -21.29
CA ASP A 241 -11.97 -16.97 -22.00
C ASP A 241 -10.63 -16.73 -22.69
N GLY A 242 -9.62 -17.52 -22.33
CA GLY A 242 -8.36 -17.58 -23.07
C GLY A 242 -7.07 -17.34 -22.30
N ARG A 243 -7.09 -17.14 -20.99
CA ARG A 243 -5.87 -17.16 -20.19
C ARG A 243 -5.92 -18.30 -19.18
N SER A 244 -5.43 -19.47 -19.60
CA SER A 244 -4.99 -20.47 -18.64
C SER A 244 -3.86 -19.87 -17.81
N TRP A 245 -4.15 -19.52 -16.57
CA TRP A 245 -3.14 -19.20 -15.60
C TRP A 245 -2.33 -20.47 -15.31
N ASP A 246 -1.15 -20.53 -15.85
CA ASP A 246 -0.20 -21.53 -15.43
C ASP A 246 0.24 -21.17 -13.99
N GLY A 247 0.08 -22.14 -13.10
CA GLY A 247 0.23 -21.96 -11.65
C GLY A 247 1.68 -21.83 -11.18
N SER A 248 2.56 -21.10 -11.86
CA SER A 248 3.90 -20.81 -11.39
C SER A 248 3.95 -19.56 -10.49
N ALA A 249 3.14 -19.55 -9.44
CA ALA A 249 3.37 -18.66 -8.31
C ALA A 249 4.62 -19.15 -7.58
N ALA A 250 5.71 -18.39 -7.67
CA ALA A 250 6.92 -18.62 -6.93
C ALA A 250 6.61 -18.90 -5.45
N ARG A 251 6.89 -20.10 -5.00
CA ARG A 251 6.83 -20.50 -3.59
C ARG A 251 7.84 -19.66 -2.83
N ILE A 252 7.39 -18.71 -2.04
CA ILE A 252 8.21 -18.05 -1.05
C ILE A 252 8.42 -19.05 0.09
N HIS A 253 9.49 -19.82 0.05
CA HIS A 253 9.95 -20.61 1.19
C HIS A 253 10.63 -19.64 2.17
N ALA A 254 9.97 -19.34 3.28
CA ALA A 254 10.62 -18.77 4.45
C ALA A 254 11.56 -19.84 5.04
N VAL A 255 12.85 -19.70 4.81
CA VAL A 255 13.87 -20.48 5.53
C VAL A 255 14.02 -19.85 6.91
N VAL A 256 13.39 -20.48 7.90
CA VAL A 256 13.69 -20.22 9.31
C VAL A 256 14.85 -21.13 9.69
N SER A 257 16.05 -20.58 9.83
CA SER A 257 17.16 -21.28 10.47
C SER A 257 16.95 -21.30 11.98
N PRO A 258 17.11 -22.46 12.66
CA PRO A 258 17.06 -22.52 14.11
C PRO A 258 18.39 -22.01 14.69
N ALA A 259 18.32 -20.92 15.46
CA ALA A 259 19.45 -20.49 16.28
C ALA A 259 19.60 -21.42 17.48
N ALA A 260 20.81 -21.92 17.64
CA ALA A 260 21.23 -22.75 18.73
C ALA A 260 21.11 -22.03 20.09
N GLN A 261 20.63 -22.78 21.07
CA GLN A 261 20.79 -22.45 22.48
C GLN A 261 22.27 -22.56 22.86
N GLU A 262 22.85 -21.52 23.44
CA GLU A 262 23.88 -21.67 24.46
C GLU A 262 23.85 -20.52 25.47
N SER A 263 24.10 -20.94 26.69
CA SER A 263 23.95 -20.29 27.98
C SER A 263 25.07 -19.33 28.35
N GLY A 264 24.69 -18.23 29.03
CA GLY A 264 25.41 -17.76 30.23
C GLY A 264 26.64 -16.89 30.06
N LYS A 265 26.53 -15.61 30.36
CA LYS A 265 27.15 -14.88 31.50
C LYS A 265 27.00 -13.37 31.30
N VAL A 266 26.57 -12.76 32.38
CA VAL A 266 26.55 -11.31 32.59
C VAL A 266 27.98 -10.81 32.69
N ASP A 267 28.33 -9.78 31.94
CA ASP A 267 29.32 -8.79 32.35
C ASP A 267 28.96 -7.39 31.81
N THR A 268 28.95 -6.46 32.70
CA THR A 268 28.71 -5.03 32.52
C THR A 268 29.98 -4.37 31.97
N ASP A 269 29.89 -3.70 30.84
CA ASP A 269 30.65 -2.47 30.64
C ASP A 269 30.00 -1.54 29.59
N ILE A 270 29.94 -0.26 29.95
CA ILE A 270 29.37 0.83 29.18
C ILE A 270 30.50 1.46 28.37
N THR A 271 30.39 1.49 27.03
CA THR A 271 30.90 2.61 26.22
C THR A 271 30.55 2.44 24.73
N GLU A 272 30.18 3.57 24.14
CA GLU A 272 30.16 3.95 22.72
C GLU A 272 29.07 3.36 21.81
N ARG A 273 28.10 4.25 21.52
CA ARG A 273 27.08 4.06 20.49
C ARG A 273 27.69 4.20 19.09
N GLY A 274 27.84 3.07 18.42
CA GLY A 274 28.03 3.03 16.97
C GLY A 274 26.67 3.10 16.22
N PRO A 275 26.64 3.43 14.93
CA PRO A 275 25.40 3.63 14.18
C PRO A 275 24.60 2.32 14.05
N SER A 276 23.30 2.42 14.27
CA SER A 276 22.33 1.30 14.14
C SER A 276 22.34 0.71 12.73
N PRO A 277 22.31 -0.62 12.60
CA PRO A 277 22.25 -1.25 11.29
C PRO A 277 20.90 -1.05 10.63
N SER A 278 20.92 -0.58 9.40
CA SER A 278 19.80 -0.54 8.47
C SER A 278 19.40 -1.98 8.09
N PHE A 279 18.13 -2.33 8.36
CA PHE A 279 17.60 -3.63 7.94
C PHE A 279 16.80 -3.46 6.64
N PRO A 280 17.23 -4.10 5.54
CA PRO A 280 16.36 -4.31 4.40
C PRO A 280 15.31 -5.38 4.77
N LEU A 281 14.07 -5.20 4.33
CA LEU A 281 13.07 -6.27 4.31
C LEU A 281 13.64 -7.42 3.47
N PRO A 282 13.59 -8.67 3.91
CA PRO A 282 14.14 -9.78 3.15
C PRO A 282 13.38 -9.94 1.83
N LEU A 283 14.11 -9.81 0.73
CA LEU A 283 13.66 -10.20 -0.61
C LEU A 283 13.83 -11.72 -0.76
N PRO A 284 12.93 -12.42 -1.42
CA PRO A 284 13.16 -13.80 -1.80
C PRO A 284 14.26 -13.85 -2.88
N GLN A 285 15.34 -14.58 -2.61
CA GLN A 285 16.35 -14.93 -3.61
C GLN A 285 15.82 -16.05 -4.51
N ALA A 286 16.00 -15.90 -5.83
CA ALA A 286 15.74 -16.94 -6.80
C ALA A 286 16.73 -18.10 -6.59
N GLY A 287 16.23 -19.28 -6.32
CA GLY A 287 17.04 -20.51 -6.29
C GLY A 287 17.18 -21.07 -7.70
N GLU A 288 18.43 -21.27 -8.12
CA GLU A 288 18.76 -22.03 -9.33
C GLU A 288 18.50 -23.52 -9.05
N GLY A 289 17.59 -24.12 -9.81
CA GLY A 289 17.34 -25.55 -9.85
C GLY A 289 17.61 -26.07 -11.25
N GLU A 290 18.72 -26.75 -11.44
CA GLU A 290 19.01 -27.51 -12.64
C GLU A 290 18.09 -28.72 -12.73
N GLY A 291 17.38 -28.86 -13.83
CA GLY A 291 16.58 -30.01 -14.16
C GLY A 291 16.53 -30.16 -15.69
N GLU A 292 17.37 -31.05 -16.21
CA GLU A 292 17.37 -31.45 -17.61
C GLU A 292 16.06 -32.16 -17.98
N GLY A 293 15.37 -31.69 -19.02
CA GLY A 293 14.24 -32.33 -19.63
C GLY A 293 14.07 -31.85 -21.05
N GLU A 294 14.55 -32.64 -22.01
CA GLU A 294 14.36 -32.39 -23.44
C GLU A 294 12.90 -32.45 -23.85
N GLY A 295 12.37 -31.35 -24.35
CA GLY A 295 11.07 -31.24 -25.01
C GLY A 295 11.03 -29.92 -25.77
N GLY A 296 11.32 -29.96 -27.09
CA GLY A 296 11.42 -28.78 -27.94
C GLY A 296 10.08 -28.04 -28.06
N GLU A 297 9.97 -26.88 -27.42
CA GLU A 297 9.01 -25.83 -27.74
C GLU A 297 9.66 -24.73 -28.59
N PRO A 298 8.91 -24.02 -29.45
CA PRO A 298 9.47 -23.03 -30.35
C PRO A 298 10.08 -21.88 -29.54
N ASN A 299 11.34 -21.59 -29.80
CA ASN A 299 12.18 -20.54 -29.25
C ASN A 299 11.56 -19.15 -29.48
N THR A 300 10.59 -18.76 -28.67
CA THR A 300 10.21 -17.35 -28.52
C THR A 300 11.32 -16.68 -27.72
N LEU A 301 12.17 -15.93 -28.39
CA LEU A 301 13.15 -15.03 -27.76
C LEU A 301 12.46 -14.27 -26.62
N ARG A 302 12.70 -14.67 -25.37
CA ARG A 302 12.20 -13.93 -24.21
C ARG A 302 12.85 -12.55 -24.27
N ALA A 303 12.03 -11.53 -24.56
CA ALA A 303 12.49 -10.15 -24.59
C ALA A 303 13.17 -9.83 -23.25
N THR A 304 14.34 -9.22 -23.28
CA THR A 304 15.07 -8.78 -22.08
C THR A 304 14.13 -7.96 -21.18
N PRO A 305 14.00 -8.28 -19.89
CA PRO A 305 13.12 -7.54 -18.98
C PRO A 305 13.49 -6.06 -18.95
N VAL A 306 12.48 -5.21 -18.74
CA VAL A 306 12.68 -3.78 -18.50
C VAL A 306 13.11 -3.61 -17.04
N ARG A 307 14.27 -3.01 -16.79
CA ARG A 307 14.73 -2.70 -15.43
C ARG A 307 14.09 -1.41 -14.94
N LEU A 308 13.22 -1.52 -13.95
CA LEU A 308 12.45 -0.41 -13.40
C LEU A 308 12.93 -0.04 -12.00
N GLY A 309 13.55 1.13 -11.86
CA GLY A 309 13.96 1.67 -10.57
C GLY A 309 12.76 2.11 -9.73
N ILE A 310 12.64 1.60 -8.52
CA ILE A 310 11.57 1.91 -7.56
C ILE A 310 12.19 2.59 -6.35
N ALA A 311 11.89 3.86 -6.13
CA ALA A 311 12.29 4.57 -4.92
C ALA A 311 11.57 3.96 -3.70
N ARG A 312 12.31 3.37 -2.75
CA ARG A 312 11.70 2.68 -1.61
C ARG A 312 12.52 2.86 -0.35
N ASP A 313 12.10 3.82 0.47
CA ASP A 313 12.76 4.22 1.71
C ASP A 313 11.76 4.86 2.68
N ALA A 314 12.23 5.62 3.67
CA ALA A 314 11.37 6.30 4.61
C ALA A 314 10.59 7.48 4.00
N ALA A 315 11.08 8.08 2.91
CA ALA A 315 10.38 9.16 2.21
C ALA A 315 9.36 8.65 1.19
N PHE A 316 9.60 7.48 0.56
CA PHE A 316 8.78 6.92 -0.51
C PHE A 316 8.46 5.44 -0.27
N ALA A 317 7.19 5.15 0.02
CA ALA A 317 6.77 3.79 0.33
C ALA A 317 5.32 3.48 -0.10
N PHE A 318 4.61 4.43 -0.68
CA PHE A 318 3.21 4.25 -1.03
C PHE A 318 3.10 3.61 -2.41
N TYR A 319 3.06 2.28 -2.40
CA TYR A 319 2.89 1.43 -3.58
C TYR A 319 1.82 0.39 -3.30
N TYR A 320 0.93 0.17 -4.24
CA TYR A 320 0.05 -0.99 -4.20
C TYR A 320 0.84 -2.25 -4.54
N PRO A 321 0.80 -3.31 -3.70
CA PRO A 321 1.45 -4.58 -4.02
C PRO A 321 0.99 -5.14 -5.36
N ASP A 322 -0.30 -5.00 -5.68
CA ASP A 322 -0.90 -5.47 -6.93
C ASP A 322 -0.29 -4.79 -8.16
N ASP A 323 0.03 -3.49 -8.07
CA ASP A 323 0.65 -2.73 -9.15
C ASP A 323 2.11 -3.15 -9.36
N LEU A 324 2.86 -3.39 -8.26
CA LEU A 324 4.21 -3.93 -8.36
C LEU A 324 4.24 -5.32 -8.99
N ASP A 325 3.25 -6.15 -8.66
CA ASP A 325 3.11 -7.49 -9.26
C ASP A 325 2.64 -7.39 -10.72
N ALA A 326 1.77 -6.43 -11.06
CA ALA A 326 1.37 -6.16 -12.43
C ALA A 326 2.57 -5.71 -13.29
N LEU A 327 3.44 -4.83 -12.79
CA LEU A 327 4.67 -4.44 -13.47
C LEU A 327 5.56 -5.66 -13.78
N ARG A 328 5.74 -6.58 -12.81
CA ARG A 328 6.48 -7.84 -13.03
C ARG A 328 5.82 -8.72 -14.09
N ARG A 329 4.50 -8.90 -14.03
CA ARG A 329 3.74 -9.68 -15.03
C ARG A 329 3.88 -9.11 -16.44
N HIS A 330 4.05 -7.80 -16.59
CA HIS A 330 4.30 -7.15 -17.88
C HIS A 330 5.76 -7.15 -18.30
N GLY A 331 6.63 -7.82 -17.54
CA GLY A 331 8.04 -8.04 -17.88
C GLY A 331 8.99 -6.96 -17.36
N ALA A 332 8.64 -6.31 -16.24
CA ALA A 332 9.59 -5.46 -15.53
C ALA A 332 10.35 -6.25 -14.45
N GLU A 333 11.65 -6.02 -14.38
CA GLU A 333 12.50 -6.32 -13.22
C GLU A 333 12.50 -5.09 -12.32
N LEU A 334 12.05 -5.24 -11.06
CA LEU A 334 12.00 -4.13 -10.11
C LEU A 334 13.32 -4.00 -9.35
N VAL A 335 13.98 -2.87 -9.53
CA VAL A 335 15.25 -2.51 -8.87
C VAL A 335 14.95 -1.46 -7.80
N PHE A 336 14.99 -1.85 -6.54
CA PHE A 336 14.71 -0.92 -5.43
C PHE A 336 15.95 -0.11 -5.09
N PHE A 337 15.77 1.19 -4.79
CA PHE A 337 16.84 2.09 -4.35
C PHE A 337 16.34 3.03 -3.24
N ASP A 338 17.26 3.49 -2.40
CA ASP A 338 17.01 4.36 -1.23
C ASP A 338 17.43 5.81 -1.57
N THR A 339 16.46 6.71 -1.72
CA THR A 339 16.72 8.11 -2.07
C THR A 339 17.45 8.89 -0.98
N LEU A 340 17.42 8.37 0.25
CA LEU A 340 18.05 9.02 1.41
C LEU A 340 19.50 8.58 1.61
N ARG A 341 19.90 7.39 1.10
CA ARG A 341 21.18 6.75 1.44
C ARG A 341 22.02 6.34 0.25
N ASP A 342 21.40 5.88 -0.83
CA ASP A 342 22.16 5.44 -2.01
C ASP A 342 22.81 6.65 -2.68
N PRO A 343 24.14 6.64 -2.88
CA PRO A 343 24.83 7.78 -3.47
C PRO A 343 24.63 7.88 -4.97
N HIS A 344 24.23 6.80 -5.64
CA HIS A 344 24.11 6.68 -7.08
C HIS A 344 22.79 6.05 -7.52
N LEU A 345 22.31 6.48 -8.68
CA LEU A 345 21.17 5.86 -9.33
C LEU A 345 21.58 4.47 -9.89
N PRO A 346 20.83 3.39 -9.58
CA PRO A 346 21.10 2.10 -10.18
C PRO A 346 20.90 2.14 -11.71
N GLU A 347 21.58 1.25 -12.44
CA GLU A 347 21.34 1.09 -13.87
C GLU A 347 19.91 0.59 -14.12
N VAL A 348 19.08 1.43 -14.72
CA VAL A 348 17.66 1.14 -14.98
C VAL A 348 17.19 1.74 -16.29
N ASP A 349 16.15 1.17 -16.87
CA ASP A 349 15.52 1.65 -18.10
C ASP A 349 14.45 2.73 -17.84
N ALA A 350 13.96 2.83 -16.60
CA ALA A 350 12.95 3.81 -16.18
C ALA A 350 12.87 3.92 -14.65
N LEU A 351 12.14 4.93 -14.14
CA LEU A 351 11.86 5.12 -12.71
C LEU A 351 10.36 5.14 -12.43
N PHE A 352 9.98 4.58 -11.28
CA PHE A 352 8.72 4.82 -10.64
C PHE A 352 8.96 5.33 -9.20
N ILE A 353 8.57 6.58 -8.95
CA ILE A 353 8.70 7.24 -7.66
C ILE A 353 7.28 7.44 -7.10
N GLY A 354 6.88 6.58 -6.20
CA GLY A 354 5.54 6.59 -5.60
C GLY A 354 5.35 7.70 -4.58
N GLY A 355 4.22 7.64 -3.90
CA GLY A 355 3.92 8.56 -2.81
C GLY A 355 4.69 8.27 -1.52
N GLY A 356 4.51 9.15 -0.55
CA GLY A 356 5.16 9.07 0.76
C GLY A 356 5.13 10.42 1.49
N PHE A 357 6.11 10.63 2.36
CA PHE A 357 6.26 11.85 3.16
C PHE A 357 7.63 12.52 2.92
N PRO A 358 7.93 12.99 1.71
CA PRO A 358 9.22 13.65 1.44
C PRO A 358 9.44 14.90 2.28
N GLU A 359 8.37 15.58 2.72
CA GLU A 359 8.48 16.74 3.63
C GLU A 359 9.06 16.39 5.00
N ALA A 360 8.84 15.17 5.48
CA ALA A 360 9.41 14.69 6.74
C ALA A 360 10.91 14.39 6.62
N HIS A 361 11.41 14.22 5.42
CA HIS A 361 12.80 13.86 5.10
C HIS A 361 13.49 14.86 4.17
N MET A 362 12.91 16.05 3.97
CA MET A 362 13.33 17.01 2.96
C MET A 362 14.82 17.42 3.06
N GLN A 363 15.35 17.55 4.28
CA GLN A 363 16.75 17.90 4.48
C GLN A 363 17.70 16.74 4.10
N ALA A 364 17.32 15.49 4.38
CA ALA A 364 18.10 14.32 4.00
C ALA A 364 18.06 14.10 2.48
N LEU A 365 16.90 14.32 1.84
CA LEU A 365 16.76 14.32 0.39
C LEU A 365 17.63 15.40 -0.28
N GLU A 366 17.65 16.62 0.29
CA GLU A 366 18.51 17.71 -0.18
C GLU A 366 20.00 17.36 -0.05
N ALA A 367 20.38 16.77 1.08
CA ALA A 367 21.77 16.40 1.36
C ALA A 367 22.31 15.32 0.40
N ASN A 368 21.44 14.43 -0.11
CA ASN A 368 21.83 13.44 -1.12
C ASN A 368 21.91 14.05 -2.54
N ARG A 369 22.82 14.99 -2.68
CA ARG A 369 23.01 15.78 -3.91
C ARG A 369 23.40 14.92 -5.11
N SER A 370 24.29 13.95 -4.91
CA SER A 370 24.80 13.10 -6.00
C SER A 370 23.63 12.38 -6.70
N LEU A 371 22.77 11.69 -5.93
CA LEU A 371 21.64 10.98 -6.48
C LEU A 371 20.62 11.91 -7.15
N ARG A 372 20.33 13.09 -6.53
CA ARG A 372 19.41 14.07 -7.13
C ARG A 372 19.92 14.57 -8.49
N GLU A 373 21.22 14.86 -8.60
CA GLU A 373 21.85 15.31 -9.83
C GLU A 373 21.86 14.20 -10.89
N GLU A 374 22.13 12.95 -10.52
CA GLU A 374 22.08 11.81 -11.43
C GLU A 374 20.65 11.56 -11.94
N ILE A 375 19.63 11.59 -11.07
CA ILE A 375 18.21 11.48 -11.48
C ILE A 375 17.88 12.61 -12.47
N ARG A 376 18.27 13.86 -12.16
CA ARG A 376 18.06 14.99 -13.04
C ARG A 376 18.70 14.78 -14.41
N GLN A 377 19.97 14.40 -14.45
CA GLN A 377 20.71 14.17 -15.70
C GLN A 377 20.09 13.01 -16.50
N ALA A 378 19.69 11.93 -15.85
CA ALA A 378 19.03 10.81 -16.50
C ALA A 378 17.69 11.24 -17.15
N ILE A 379 16.86 12.02 -16.44
CA ILE A 379 15.62 12.57 -16.99
C ILE A 379 15.89 13.52 -18.16
N GLU A 380 16.89 14.40 -18.03
CA GLU A 380 17.27 15.31 -19.10
C GLU A 380 17.85 14.54 -20.31
N SER A 381 18.38 13.35 -20.12
CA SER A 381 18.83 12.44 -21.18
C SER A 381 17.69 11.59 -21.77
N GLY A 382 16.47 11.72 -21.25
CA GLY A 382 15.27 11.07 -21.77
C GLY A 382 14.83 9.82 -21.02
N LEU A 383 15.34 9.54 -19.81
CA LEU A 383 14.89 8.43 -18.98
C LEU A 383 13.38 8.56 -18.69
N PRO A 384 12.55 7.55 -18.98
CA PRO A 384 11.15 7.54 -18.61
C PRO A 384 10.95 7.54 -17.09
N VAL A 385 10.04 8.39 -16.60
CA VAL A 385 9.70 8.43 -15.18
C VAL A 385 8.19 8.55 -14.97
N TYR A 386 7.67 7.73 -14.09
CA TYR A 386 6.36 7.92 -13.49
C TYR A 386 6.53 8.36 -12.03
N ALA A 387 5.84 9.43 -11.63
CA ALA A 387 5.90 9.96 -10.28
C ALA A 387 4.50 10.26 -9.74
N GLU A 388 4.23 9.85 -8.49
CA GLU A 388 2.95 10.07 -7.80
C GLU A 388 3.14 10.85 -6.51
N CYS A 389 2.32 11.87 -6.28
CA CYS A 389 2.19 12.63 -5.04
C CYS A 389 3.56 13.05 -4.45
N GLY A 390 4.09 12.32 -3.47
CA GLY A 390 5.44 12.55 -2.95
C GLY A 390 6.53 12.52 -4.01
N GLY A 391 6.41 11.64 -5.00
CA GLY A 391 7.32 11.57 -6.15
C GLY A 391 7.29 12.83 -7.01
N LEU A 392 6.10 13.40 -7.28
CA LEU A 392 5.97 14.70 -7.94
C LEU A 392 6.65 15.81 -7.11
N MET A 393 6.45 15.81 -5.77
CA MET A 393 7.08 16.77 -4.86
C MET A 393 8.61 16.68 -4.93
N TYR A 394 9.18 15.49 -5.01
CA TYR A 394 10.62 15.26 -5.13
C TYR A 394 11.17 15.71 -6.48
N LEU A 395 10.40 15.61 -7.56
CA LEU A 395 10.80 16.09 -8.88
C LEU A 395 10.70 17.60 -9.06
N SER A 396 10.00 18.33 -8.15
CA SER A 396 9.89 19.79 -8.17
C SER A 396 11.24 20.48 -7.89
N ARG A 397 11.31 21.82 -8.04
CA ARG A 397 12.52 22.59 -7.75
C ARG A 397 12.88 22.58 -6.27
N SER A 398 11.87 22.75 -5.43
CA SER A 398 12.05 22.83 -3.99
C SER A 398 10.81 22.40 -3.23
N LEU A 399 10.99 22.01 -1.98
CA LEU A 399 9.94 21.70 -1.03
C LEU A 399 10.02 22.64 0.17
N ARG A 400 8.87 23.23 0.55
CA ARG A 400 8.75 24.17 1.68
C ARG A 400 7.81 23.59 2.73
N TRP A 401 8.30 23.50 3.96
CA TRP A 401 7.52 23.03 5.11
C TRP A 401 8.03 23.66 6.42
N GLN A 402 7.13 24.11 7.29
CA GLN A 402 7.46 24.66 8.62
C GLN A 402 8.57 25.73 8.61
N GLY A 403 8.52 26.65 7.64
CA GLY A 403 9.51 27.70 7.49
C GLY A 403 10.85 27.28 6.88
N LEU A 404 11.05 25.99 6.62
CA LEU A 404 12.22 25.45 5.95
C LEU A 404 11.96 25.33 4.44
N LYS A 405 13.04 25.42 3.67
CA LYS A 405 13.05 25.18 2.23
C LYS A 405 14.22 24.26 1.90
N SER A 406 13.97 23.20 1.15
CA SER A 406 14.99 22.28 0.65
C SER A 406 14.92 22.14 -0.87
N GLU A 407 16.08 22.03 -1.51
CA GLU A 407 16.17 21.74 -2.94
C GLU A 407 15.81 20.30 -3.22
N MET A 408 15.03 20.09 -4.31
CA MET A 408 14.65 18.78 -4.81
C MET A 408 15.35 18.49 -6.16
N VAL A 409 14.90 17.50 -6.91
CA VAL A 409 15.52 17.14 -8.20
C VAL A 409 15.48 18.29 -9.21
N GLY A 410 14.38 19.04 -9.23
CA GLY A 410 14.27 20.29 -9.98
C GLY A 410 14.03 20.15 -11.49
N VAL A 411 13.46 19.03 -11.94
CA VAL A 411 13.05 18.85 -13.36
C VAL A 411 11.65 19.40 -13.61
N ILE A 412 10.79 19.42 -12.61
CA ILE A 412 9.47 20.06 -12.68
C ILE A 412 9.65 21.54 -12.28
N ALA A 413 9.31 22.43 -13.19
CA ALA A 413 9.45 23.89 -13.03
C ALA A 413 8.39 24.47 -12.10
N GLY A 414 8.39 24.07 -10.83
CA GLY A 414 7.48 24.50 -9.79
C GLY A 414 8.09 24.28 -8.39
N ASP A 415 7.56 24.96 -7.39
CA ASP A 415 7.93 24.83 -5.99
C ASP A 415 6.82 24.15 -5.22
N THR A 416 7.10 23.06 -4.52
CA THR A 416 6.14 22.40 -3.64
C THR A 416 6.02 23.17 -2.33
N VAL A 417 4.79 23.49 -1.92
CA VAL A 417 4.48 24.17 -0.65
C VAL A 417 3.52 23.30 0.15
N MET A 418 3.92 22.93 1.37
CA MET A 418 3.09 22.17 2.30
C MET A 418 2.15 23.08 3.09
N HIS A 419 0.95 22.57 3.38
CA HIS A 419 -0.09 23.25 4.15
C HIS A 419 -0.53 22.41 5.36
N GLU A 420 -1.15 23.06 6.35
CA GLU A 420 -1.70 22.37 7.54
C GLU A 420 -3.00 21.61 7.23
N ARG A 421 -3.68 21.96 6.14
CA ARG A 421 -4.95 21.34 5.73
C ARG A 421 -4.77 20.60 4.40
N PRO A 422 -5.50 19.51 4.19
CA PRO A 422 -5.49 18.84 2.90
C PRO A 422 -5.85 19.79 1.76
N GLN A 423 -5.09 19.76 0.68
CA GLN A 423 -5.33 20.51 -0.54
C GLN A 423 -6.11 19.67 -1.55
N GLY A 424 -5.77 18.39 -1.71
CA GLY A 424 -6.56 17.41 -2.44
C GLY A 424 -6.86 16.21 -1.56
N ARG A 425 -8.13 15.73 -1.58
CA ARG A 425 -8.54 14.59 -0.77
C ARG A 425 -9.76 13.89 -1.34
N GLY A 426 -9.62 12.62 -1.64
CA GLY A 426 -10.72 11.73 -1.98
C GLY A 426 -10.53 11.03 -3.31
N TYR A 427 -11.62 10.56 -3.88
CA TYR A 427 -11.61 9.91 -5.17
C TYR A 427 -11.63 10.92 -6.31
N VAL A 428 -10.82 10.62 -7.32
CA VAL A 428 -10.57 11.46 -8.49
C VAL A 428 -11.06 10.77 -9.75
N LYS A 429 -11.55 11.55 -10.71
CA LYS A 429 -11.85 11.12 -12.06
C LYS A 429 -11.05 11.97 -13.04
N LEU A 430 -10.32 11.31 -13.89
CA LEU A 430 -9.42 11.91 -14.88
C LEU A 430 -9.86 11.54 -16.29
N ARG A 431 -9.62 12.45 -17.23
CA ARG A 431 -9.78 12.24 -18.67
C ARG A 431 -8.48 12.55 -19.38
N GLU A 432 -7.99 11.63 -20.22
CA GLU A 432 -6.74 11.83 -20.96
C GLU A 432 -6.87 12.99 -21.97
N THR A 433 -5.94 13.94 -21.92
CA THR A 433 -5.83 15.05 -22.88
C THR A 433 -5.18 14.63 -24.20
N GLY A 434 -4.45 13.50 -24.18
CA GLY A 434 -3.64 13.01 -25.28
C GLY A 434 -2.21 13.47 -25.26
N LYS A 435 -1.77 14.14 -24.20
CA LYS A 435 -0.41 14.62 -23.99
C LYS A 435 0.45 13.62 -23.20
N SER A 436 -0.14 12.56 -22.62
CA SER A 436 0.62 11.52 -21.93
C SER A 436 1.74 10.98 -22.80
N PRO A 437 2.97 10.79 -22.28
CA PRO A 437 4.06 10.17 -23.03
C PRO A 437 3.78 8.69 -23.31
N TRP A 438 2.88 8.06 -22.55
CA TRP A 438 2.51 6.65 -22.72
C TRP A 438 1.46 6.48 -23.82
N PRO A 439 1.41 5.28 -24.48
CA PRO A 439 0.36 4.99 -25.45
C PRO A 439 -1.03 5.15 -24.80
N ARG A 440 -1.98 5.69 -25.52
CA ARG A 440 -3.37 5.77 -25.05
C ARG A 440 -3.95 4.38 -24.82
N ALA A 441 -4.85 4.29 -23.83
CA ALA A 441 -5.68 3.10 -23.66
C ALA A 441 -6.48 2.83 -24.95
N LYS A 442 -6.58 1.58 -25.36
CA LYS A 442 -7.40 1.18 -26.53
C LYS A 442 -8.88 1.36 -26.16
N GLY A 443 -9.60 2.16 -26.97
CA GLY A 443 -11.00 2.46 -26.73
C GLY A 443 -11.19 3.93 -26.30
N SER A 444 -12.19 4.61 -26.84
CA SER A 444 -12.48 6.04 -26.63
C SER A 444 -12.41 6.48 -25.17
N ALA A 445 -12.09 7.75 -24.95
CA ALA A 445 -12.20 8.58 -23.74
C ALA A 445 -12.53 7.83 -22.44
N VAL A 446 -11.64 6.92 -22.00
CA VAL A 446 -11.84 6.16 -20.78
C VAL A 446 -11.65 7.10 -19.60
N GLU A 447 -12.69 7.26 -18.78
CA GLU A 447 -12.58 7.91 -17.48
C GLU A 447 -11.67 7.04 -16.58
N ILE A 448 -10.53 7.59 -16.19
CA ILE A 448 -9.62 6.96 -15.24
C ILE A 448 -10.10 7.30 -13.83
N ARG A 449 -10.31 6.29 -13.01
CA ARG A 449 -10.61 6.44 -11.60
C ARG A 449 -9.33 6.28 -10.79
N ALA A 450 -9.09 7.26 -9.90
CA ALA A 450 -7.91 7.35 -9.07
C ALA A 450 -8.27 7.91 -7.69
N HIS A 451 -7.30 8.19 -6.86
CA HIS A 451 -7.52 8.92 -5.61
C HIS A 451 -6.37 9.90 -5.38
N GLU A 452 -6.63 10.91 -4.56
CA GLU A 452 -5.62 11.87 -4.11
C GLU A 452 -5.72 12.08 -2.61
N PHE A 453 -4.59 12.27 -1.97
CA PHE A 453 -4.54 12.72 -0.59
C PHE A 453 -3.22 13.44 -0.33
N HIS A 454 -3.20 14.75 -0.57
CA HIS A 454 -2.01 15.57 -0.40
C HIS A 454 -2.30 16.86 0.37
N TYR A 455 -1.29 17.34 1.08
CA TYR A 455 -1.29 18.59 1.85
C TYR A 455 -0.48 19.67 1.16
N SER A 456 -0.02 19.44 -0.05
CA SER A 456 0.83 20.36 -0.80
C SER A 456 0.14 20.92 -2.03
N THR A 457 0.63 22.08 -2.47
CA THR A 457 0.37 22.69 -3.77
C THR A 457 1.68 22.87 -4.52
N LEU A 458 1.61 23.00 -5.83
CA LEU A 458 2.71 23.48 -6.66
C LEU A 458 2.52 24.96 -6.95
N GLU A 459 3.51 25.76 -6.59
CA GLU A 459 3.55 27.21 -6.82
C GLU A 459 4.62 27.56 -7.84
N ASN A 460 4.56 28.76 -8.39
CA ASN A 460 5.55 29.29 -9.36
C ASN A 460 5.78 28.32 -10.53
N LEU A 461 4.71 27.71 -11.03
CA LEU A 461 4.74 26.86 -12.19
C LEU A 461 5.10 27.67 -13.45
N ALA A 462 5.88 27.07 -14.36
CA ALA A 462 6.09 27.64 -15.68
C ALA A 462 4.75 27.72 -16.46
N GLY A 463 4.60 28.74 -17.29
CA GLY A 463 3.32 29.03 -17.95
C GLY A 463 2.95 28.11 -19.13
N ASP A 464 3.87 27.27 -19.59
CA ASP A 464 3.74 26.43 -20.79
C ASP A 464 3.77 24.91 -20.49
N LEU A 465 3.32 24.53 -19.29
CA LEU A 465 3.27 23.11 -18.90
C LEU A 465 2.19 22.35 -19.67
N GLU A 466 2.53 21.16 -20.12
CA GLU A 466 1.58 20.21 -20.67
C GLU A 466 1.07 19.28 -19.56
N TYR A 467 -0.23 18.94 -19.63
CA TYR A 467 -0.88 18.04 -18.68
C TYR A 467 -1.45 16.82 -19.39
N ALA A 468 -1.24 15.65 -18.82
CA ALA A 468 -1.77 14.40 -19.35
C ALA A 468 -3.27 14.22 -19.10
N TYR A 469 -3.81 14.87 -18.08
CA TYR A 469 -5.17 14.67 -17.62
C TYR A 469 -5.92 15.97 -17.33
N ASP A 470 -7.19 16.01 -17.79
CA ASP A 470 -8.23 16.89 -17.26
C ASP A 470 -8.83 16.24 -16.00
N VAL A 471 -8.99 17.00 -14.92
CA VAL A 471 -9.64 16.56 -13.68
C VAL A 471 -11.14 16.85 -13.80
N THR A 472 -11.96 15.81 -13.90
CA THR A 472 -13.42 15.94 -13.95
C THR A 472 -14.05 15.82 -12.57
N ARG A 473 -13.34 15.24 -11.61
CA ARG A 473 -13.64 15.22 -10.17
C ARG A 473 -12.33 15.13 -9.40
N GLY A 474 -12.15 15.97 -8.39
CA GLY A 474 -10.94 16.04 -7.57
C GLY A 474 -10.29 17.43 -7.66
N THR A 475 -9.04 17.51 -7.22
CA THR A 475 -8.25 18.75 -7.19
C THR A 475 -7.09 18.68 -8.20
N GLY A 476 -6.32 17.60 -8.21
CA GLY A 476 -5.11 17.50 -9.03
C GLY A 476 -4.10 18.60 -8.68
N ILE A 477 -3.46 19.17 -9.72
CA ILE A 477 -2.42 20.21 -9.57
C ILE A 477 -3.01 21.60 -9.38
N ASP A 478 -4.04 21.94 -10.16
CA ASP A 478 -4.58 23.31 -10.24
C ASP A 478 -6.13 23.40 -10.16
N GLY A 479 -6.79 22.30 -9.78
CA GLY A 479 -8.25 22.17 -9.74
C GLY A 479 -8.89 21.80 -11.08
N ARG A 480 -8.10 21.68 -12.15
CA ARG A 480 -8.56 21.36 -13.52
C ARG A 480 -7.71 20.29 -14.20
N HIS A 481 -6.44 20.23 -13.89
CA HIS A 481 -5.48 19.39 -14.56
C HIS A 481 -4.67 18.56 -13.56
N ASP A 482 -4.16 17.43 -14.04
CA ASP A 482 -3.16 16.62 -13.34
C ASP A 482 -2.22 15.95 -14.36
N GLY A 483 -1.11 15.41 -13.85
CA GLY A 483 -0.12 14.75 -14.67
C GLY A 483 0.69 15.71 -15.52
N ILE A 484 1.64 16.42 -14.90
CA ILE A 484 2.63 17.23 -15.63
C ILE A 484 3.43 16.31 -16.54
N VAL A 485 3.53 16.70 -17.80
CA VAL A 485 4.35 16.05 -18.81
C VAL A 485 5.60 16.88 -19.05
N TYR A 486 6.76 16.26 -18.85
CA TYR A 486 8.04 16.85 -19.17
C TYR A 486 8.95 15.79 -19.80
N ARG A 487 9.28 15.93 -21.09
CA ARG A 487 9.98 14.88 -21.86
C ARG A 487 9.25 13.52 -21.72
N ASN A 488 9.90 12.51 -21.14
CA ASN A 488 9.34 11.18 -20.87
C ASN A 488 8.84 11.02 -19.42
N VAL A 489 8.67 12.13 -18.69
CA VAL A 489 8.15 12.15 -17.32
C VAL A 489 6.65 12.35 -17.35
N LEU A 490 5.95 11.58 -16.53
CA LEU A 490 4.57 11.82 -16.11
C LEU A 490 4.55 11.93 -14.59
N ALA A 491 4.18 13.11 -14.06
CA ALA A 491 4.16 13.37 -12.63
C ALA A 491 2.78 13.90 -12.18
N CYS A 492 2.11 13.16 -11.28
CA CYS A 492 0.74 13.40 -10.84
C CYS A 492 0.67 13.66 -9.33
N TYR A 493 -0.35 14.42 -8.88
CA TYR A 493 -0.77 14.35 -7.48
C TYR A 493 -1.63 13.13 -7.22
N THR A 494 -2.37 12.68 -8.21
CA THR A 494 -3.23 11.51 -8.10
C THR A 494 -2.41 10.23 -8.05
N HIS A 495 -2.93 9.27 -7.28
CA HIS A 495 -2.43 7.90 -7.23
C HIS A 495 -3.30 7.03 -8.12
N MET A 496 -2.69 6.40 -9.10
CA MET A 496 -3.36 5.43 -9.96
C MET A 496 -3.26 4.03 -9.36
N ARG A 497 -4.13 3.16 -9.83
CA ARG A 497 -4.09 1.73 -9.54
C ARG A 497 -4.34 0.95 -10.82
N ASP A 498 -3.63 -0.16 -11.00
CA ASP A 498 -3.75 -1.03 -12.18
C ASP A 498 -4.98 -1.95 -12.10
N VAL A 499 -6.15 -1.32 -12.01
CA VAL A 499 -7.45 -1.99 -11.85
C VAL A 499 -8.52 -1.35 -12.74
N GLY A 500 -9.62 -2.05 -12.94
CA GLY A 500 -10.72 -1.59 -13.78
C GLY A 500 -10.27 -1.42 -15.23
N ASN A 501 -10.48 -0.24 -15.78
CA ASN A 501 -10.07 0.09 -17.15
C ASN A 501 -8.69 0.75 -17.23
N ASN A 502 -8.02 0.94 -16.08
CA ASN A 502 -6.74 1.64 -16.02
C ASN A 502 -5.56 0.67 -15.90
N HIS A 503 -5.22 0.02 -17.00
CA HIS A 503 -4.04 -0.87 -17.06
C HIS A 503 -2.76 -0.05 -17.33
N TRP A 504 -2.44 0.86 -16.40
CA TRP A 504 -1.31 1.78 -16.56
C TRP A 504 0.05 1.07 -16.56
N THR A 505 0.20 -0.02 -15.80
CA THR A 505 1.46 -0.76 -15.68
C THR A 505 1.89 -1.37 -17.01
N ALA A 506 0.95 -1.96 -17.75
CA ALA A 506 1.19 -2.50 -19.09
C ALA A 506 1.63 -1.41 -20.07
N ARG A 507 0.94 -0.26 -20.03
CA ARG A 507 1.20 0.91 -20.89
C ARG A 507 2.58 1.50 -20.60
N PHE A 508 2.94 1.62 -19.34
CA PHE A 508 4.22 2.16 -18.92
C PHE A 508 5.38 1.23 -19.33
N VAL A 509 5.29 -0.06 -19.01
CA VAL A 509 6.32 -1.04 -19.37
C VAL A 509 6.51 -1.12 -20.90
N GLU A 510 5.41 -1.11 -21.66
CA GLU A 510 5.48 -1.10 -23.13
C GLU A 510 6.12 0.18 -23.67
N PHE A 511 5.82 1.33 -23.10
CA PHE A 511 6.45 2.60 -23.45
C PHE A 511 7.96 2.56 -23.23
N VAL A 512 8.39 2.11 -22.05
CA VAL A 512 9.82 1.97 -21.72
C VAL A 512 10.52 1.02 -22.67
N ARG A 513 9.91 -0.14 -22.95
CA ARG A 513 10.47 -1.14 -23.88
C ARG A 513 10.70 -0.55 -25.27
N ARG A 514 9.72 0.16 -25.81
CA ARG A 514 9.84 0.82 -27.12
C ARG A 514 10.98 1.84 -27.17
N LEU A 515 11.14 2.66 -26.13
CA LEU A 515 12.21 3.64 -26.08
C LEU A 515 13.59 2.98 -26.03
N ARG A 516 13.75 1.98 -25.15
CA ARG A 516 14.99 1.20 -25.05
C ARG A 516 15.37 0.54 -26.38
N ASP A 517 14.41 -0.11 -27.03
CA ASP A 517 14.65 -0.82 -28.28
C ASP A 517 14.99 0.16 -29.43
N THR A 518 14.37 1.36 -29.43
CA THR A 518 14.69 2.43 -30.37
C THR A 518 16.12 2.99 -30.16
N GLN A 519 16.54 3.12 -28.90
CA GLN A 519 17.90 3.57 -28.57
C GLN A 519 18.94 2.54 -28.99
N LYS A 520 18.68 1.24 -28.79
CA LYS A 520 19.59 0.15 -29.25
C LYS A 520 19.64 -0.01 -30.76
N ALA A 521 18.59 0.38 -31.47
CA ALA A 521 18.53 0.28 -32.95
C ALA A 521 19.19 1.47 -33.67
N ARG A 522 19.61 2.53 -32.98
CA ARG A 522 20.40 3.60 -33.58
C ARG A 522 21.81 3.07 -33.80
N PRO A 523 22.35 3.07 -35.06
CA PRO A 523 23.75 2.70 -35.31
C PRO A 523 24.66 3.63 -34.50
N ASP A 524 25.73 3.06 -33.92
CA ASP A 524 26.82 3.82 -33.31
C ASP A 524 27.40 4.80 -34.37
N ASP A 525 26.88 6.00 -34.45
CA ASP A 525 27.59 7.12 -35.03
C ASP A 525 28.72 7.45 -34.06
N GLY A 526 29.85 6.74 -34.25
CA GLY A 526 31.16 6.77 -33.61
C GLY A 526 31.49 7.93 -32.67
N GLY A 527 30.87 7.95 -31.48
CA GLY A 527 31.17 8.89 -30.42
C GLY A 527 31.11 8.19 -29.06
N PHE A 528 32.18 7.43 -28.75
CA PHE A 528 32.44 6.98 -27.39
C PHE A 528 32.49 8.19 -26.46
N MET A 529 31.43 8.48 -25.70
CA MET A 529 31.57 9.29 -24.49
C MET A 529 32.18 8.41 -23.40
N THR A 530 33.51 8.37 -23.39
CA THR A 530 34.28 7.90 -22.23
C THR A 530 34.10 8.93 -21.11
N PHE A 531 33.57 8.51 -20.01
CA PHE A 531 33.59 9.30 -18.78
C PHE A 531 35.06 9.56 -18.39
N PRO A 532 35.47 10.81 -18.10
CA PRO A 532 36.83 11.08 -17.69
C PRO A 532 37.08 10.48 -16.29
N SER A 533 37.96 9.49 -16.23
CA SER A 533 38.53 9.02 -14.97
C SER A 533 39.36 10.18 -14.37
N ASN A 534 38.94 10.72 -13.25
CA ASN A 534 39.74 11.64 -12.43
C ASN A 534 41.02 10.93 -11.97
N LYS A 535 42.12 11.14 -12.71
CA LYS A 535 43.45 10.90 -12.19
C LYS A 535 43.86 12.15 -11.40
N GLU A 536 44.04 11.97 -10.10
CA GLU A 536 44.72 12.94 -9.24
C GLU A 536 46.12 13.25 -9.81
N PRO A 537 46.57 14.50 -9.84
CA PRO A 537 47.97 14.80 -10.08
C PRO A 537 48.75 14.58 -8.77
N ARG A 538 49.70 13.64 -8.81
CA ARG A 538 50.82 13.59 -7.88
C ARG A 538 51.75 14.78 -8.17
N THR A 539 51.92 15.66 -7.22
CA THR A 539 53.19 16.22 -6.65
C THR A 539 52.83 17.28 -5.63
#